data_6b503b02e73c49624288975a5553ae76
#
_entry.id   6b503b02e73c49624288975a5553ae76
#
_cell.length_a   1.000
_cell.length_b   1.000
_cell.length_c   1.000
_cell.angle_alpha   90.00
_cell.angle_beta   90.00
_cell.angle_gamma   90.00
#
_symmetry.space_group_name_H-M   'P 1'
#
loop_
_entity.id
_entity.type
_entity.pdbx_description
1 polymer ?
#
loop_
_entity_poly.entity_id
_entity_poly.type
_entity_poly.pdbx_seq_one_letter_code
_entity_poly.pdbx_strand_id
1 'polypeptide(L)'
;MGRIGLVVHGGRAQAVAAADEVRRWARAHDVPCVEVDVWKRGAPGEHRHGRAEAAHAGNPDLIVTVGGDGTFLRGVRVAMAVDAMVLGVRTGRVGFLTDVEAPAVAAALEALHAGRAQVDKRLTLTMRASRPLEIPPDIESYLKLGRGPTLPPPPARRTTPEEVGWGVPLDVVALNDVVFEKLARDRQASVAVYVTGRLFASYSADALIVSSATGSTAYSFAAGGPVVSPSVDALIFTPVAPHMAFNRSLVLDARTQRVAVLVLERSGRVAVTVDGRLRGVLDPGDWVSVYAGPKHARLARVSDVDFLARVRERFGLSDAAAALADGQAPAVYSPGLPIPPDLANPGPWGVPPV
;
A
#
# COMPACT_ATOMS: atom_id res chain seq x y z
N MET A 1 -6.72 -1.95 24.03
CA MET A 1 -7.57 -1.82 22.83
C MET A 1 -8.88 -1.18 23.26
N GLY A 2 -9.15 0.03 22.78
CA GLY A 2 -10.28 0.82 23.26
C GLY A 2 -11.51 0.82 22.32
N ARG A 3 -11.29 0.69 20.99
CA ARG A 3 -12.37 0.71 20.01
C ARG A 3 -11.94 0.06 18.69
N ILE A 4 -12.83 -0.72 18.10
CA ILE A 4 -12.61 -1.39 16.80
C ILE A 4 -13.45 -0.69 15.72
N GLY A 5 -12.80 -0.35 14.59
CA GLY A 5 -13.44 -0.07 13.33
C GLY A 5 -13.41 -1.33 12.44
N LEU A 6 -14.55 -1.82 12.00
CA LEU A 6 -14.67 -3.07 11.26
C LEU A 6 -14.95 -2.80 9.78
N VAL A 7 -14.06 -3.24 8.89
CA VAL A 7 -14.19 -3.12 7.43
C VAL A 7 -14.44 -4.50 6.83
N VAL A 8 -15.61 -4.73 6.26
CA VAL A 8 -16.04 -6.06 5.78
C VAL A 8 -16.20 -6.07 4.26
N HIS A 9 -15.75 -7.13 3.60
CA HIS A 9 -16.08 -7.39 2.21
C HIS A 9 -17.49 -7.99 2.10
N GLY A 10 -18.50 -7.15 1.87
CA GLY A 10 -19.94 -7.53 1.95
C GLY A 10 -20.45 -8.57 0.95
N GLY A 11 -19.63 -9.02 -0.02
CA GLY A 11 -20.05 -10.00 -1.04
C GLY A 11 -19.66 -11.46 -0.76
N ARG A 12 -19.13 -11.79 0.44
CA ARG A 12 -18.65 -13.14 0.75
C ARG A 12 -19.19 -13.61 2.09
N ALA A 13 -19.90 -14.76 2.11
CA ALA A 13 -20.46 -15.36 3.34
C ALA A 13 -19.39 -15.57 4.42
N GLN A 14 -18.20 -16.04 4.05
CA GLN A 14 -17.08 -16.23 4.97
C GLN A 14 -16.62 -14.90 5.62
N ALA A 15 -16.70 -13.77 4.90
CA ALA A 15 -16.35 -12.48 5.46
C ALA A 15 -17.40 -12.01 6.47
N VAL A 16 -18.66 -12.27 6.21
CA VAL A 16 -19.76 -11.96 7.13
C VAL A 16 -19.61 -12.78 8.42
N ALA A 17 -19.39 -14.09 8.31
CA ALA A 17 -19.21 -14.97 9.46
C ALA A 17 -18.01 -14.55 10.34
N ALA A 18 -16.86 -14.21 9.73
CA ALA A 18 -15.70 -13.73 10.46
C ALA A 18 -15.94 -12.35 11.10
N ALA A 19 -16.70 -11.46 10.44
CA ALA A 19 -17.10 -10.18 11.00
C ALA A 19 -18.03 -10.36 12.22
N ASP A 20 -18.93 -11.35 12.19
CA ASP A 20 -19.80 -11.67 13.32
C ASP A 20 -19.00 -12.21 14.51
N GLU A 21 -17.91 -12.94 14.26
CA GLU A 21 -16.97 -13.35 15.30
C GLU A 21 -16.28 -12.16 15.95
N VAL A 22 -15.79 -11.19 15.15
CA VAL A 22 -15.24 -9.93 15.68
C VAL A 22 -16.27 -9.21 16.57
N ARG A 23 -17.51 -9.10 16.12
CA ARG A 23 -18.60 -8.45 16.90
C ARG A 23 -18.92 -9.21 18.19
N ARG A 24 -18.91 -10.56 18.17
CA ARG A 24 -19.13 -11.39 19.37
C ARG A 24 -18.01 -11.19 20.38
N TRP A 25 -16.75 -11.28 19.92
CA TRP A 25 -15.59 -11.03 20.77
C TRP A 25 -15.62 -9.64 21.39
N ALA A 26 -15.90 -8.62 20.59
CA ALA A 26 -15.95 -7.23 21.05
C ALA A 26 -17.02 -7.03 22.14
N ARG A 27 -18.21 -7.61 21.98
CA ARG A 27 -19.26 -7.55 23.01
C ARG A 27 -18.86 -8.27 24.30
N ALA A 28 -18.19 -9.43 24.19
CA ALA A 28 -17.76 -10.19 25.37
C ALA A 28 -16.67 -9.47 26.20
N HIS A 29 -15.96 -8.50 25.60
CA HIS A 29 -14.89 -7.75 26.23
C HIS A 29 -15.23 -6.26 26.45
N ASP A 30 -16.48 -5.87 26.29
CA ASP A 30 -16.95 -4.46 26.40
C ASP A 30 -16.17 -3.49 25.52
N VAL A 31 -15.70 -3.95 24.34
CA VAL A 31 -15.00 -3.13 23.36
C VAL A 31 -15.98 -2.63 22.30
N PRO A 32 -16.18 -1.31 22.15
CA PRO A 32 -17.01 -0.77 21.07
C PRO A 32 -16.49 -1.19 19.70
N CYS A 33 -17.39 -1.76 18.87
CA CYS A 33 -17.09 -2.20 17.52
C CYS A 33 -18.08 -1.58 16.53
N VAL A 34 -17.59 -0.77 15.61
CA VAL A 34 -18.43 -0.04 14.64
C VAL A 34 -18.01 -0.43 13.23
N GLU A 35 -18.97 -0.80 12.40
CA GLU A 35 -18.71 -1.09 10.98
C GLU A 35 -18.44 0.19 10.21
N VAL A 36 -17.35 0.18 9.45
CA VAL A 36 -16.91 1.29 8.61
C VAL A 36 -17.26 0.97 7.16
N ASP A 37 -18.24 1.66 6.61
CA ASP A 37 -18.62 1.49 5.22
C ASP A 37 -17.67 2.25 4.28
N VAL A 38 -16.67 1.54 3.79
CA VAL A 38 -15.69 2.04 2.81
C VAL A 38 -16.15 1.84 1.35
N TRP A 39 -17.36 1.31 1.15
CA TRP A 39 -17.89 0.93 -0.17
C TRP A 39 -18.90 1.95 -0.70
N LYS A 40 -19.62 2.67 0.16
CA LYS A 40 -20.59 3.67 -0.28
C LYS A 40 -19.92 4.87 -0.91
N ARG A 41 -20.54 5.37 -1.98
CA ARG A 41 -20.23 6.70 -2.50
C ARG A 41 -20.66 7.76 -1.49
N GLY A 42 -19.82 8.77 -1.27
CA GLY A 42 -20.23 10.01 -0.66
C GLY A 42 -21.30 10.70 -1.51
N ALA A 43 -22.14 11.54 -0.91
CA ALA A 43 -22.97 12.47 -1.67
C ALA A 43 -22.08 13.37 -2.55
N PRO A 44 -22.59 13.91 -3.68
CA PRO A 44 -21.86 14.88 -4.47
C PRO A 44 -21.35 16.02 -3.56
N GLY A 45 -20.05 16.27 -3.57
CA GLY A 45 -19.40 17.25 -2.69
C GLY A 45 -18.96 16.72 -1.31
N GLU A 46 -19.34 15.50 -0.92
CA GLU A 46 -18.88 14.87 0.31
C GLU A 46 -17.53 14.18 0.09
N HIS A 47 -16.48 14.82 0.52
CA HIS A 47 -15.13 14.26 0.46
C HIS A 47 -14.95 13.19 1.54
N ARG A 48 -15.22 11.92 1.20
CA ARG A 48 -14.92 10.79 2.10
C ARG A 48 -13.43 10.51 2.09
N HIS A 49 -12.73 11.26 2.93
CA HIS A 49 -11.36 10.92 3.31
C HIS A 49 -11.44 9.99 4.51
N GLY A 50 -10.42 9.14 4.69
CA GLY A 50 -10.34 8.21 5.81
C GLY A 50 -10.70 8.83 7.18
N ARG A 51 -10.55 10.15 7.34
CA ARG A 51 -10.95 10.91 8.56
C ARG A 51 -12.46 10.89 8.82
N ALA A 52 -13.29 11.09 7.81
CA ALA A 52 -14.74 11.08 8.00
C ALA A 52 -15.24 9.67 8.36
N GLU A 53 -14.66 8.64 7.72
CA GLU A 53 -14.96 7.25 8.00
C GLU A 53 -14.48 6.84 9.41
N ALA A 54 -13.28 7.28 9.80
CA ALA A 54 -12.75 7.06 11.15
C ALA A 54 -13.56 7.79 12.22
N ALA A 55 -13.96 9.05 11.98
CA ALA A 55 -14.81 9.82 12.89
C ALA A 55 -16.19 9.17 13.07
N HIS A 56 -16.81 8.67 12.00
CA HIS A 56 -18.06 7.91 12.08
C HIS A 56 -17.92 6.66 12.97
N ALA A 57 -16.77 5.99 12.93
CA ALA A 57 -16.45 4.85 13.80
C ALA A 57 -16.00 5.27 15.21
N GLY A 58 -15.99 6.56 15.54
CA GLY A 58 -15.57 7.10 16.84
C GLY A 58 -14.05 7.08 17.03
N ASN A 59 -13.28 7.26 15.96
CA ASN A 59 -11.82 7.28 15.94
C ASN A 59 -11.21 6.01 16.58
N PRO A 60 -11.38 4.86 15.95
CA PRO A 60 -10.89 3.59 16.50
C PRO A 60 -9.35 3.57 16.61
N ASP A 61 -8.84 2.81 17.56
CA ASP A 61 -7.40 2.52 17.72
C ASP A 61 -6.98 1.22 17.01
N LEU A 62 -7.96 0.39 16.60
CA LEU A 62 -7.75 -0.79 15.77
C LEU A 62 -8.75 -0.81 14.62
N ILE A 63 -8.28 -0.99 13.39
CA ILE A 63 -9.09 -1.32 12.22
C ILE A 63 -8.94 -2.81 11.94
N VAL A 64 -10.04 -3.55 12.01
CA VAL A 64 -10.10 -4.95 11.59
C VAL A 64 -10.68 -5.02 10.19
N THR A 65 -9.92 -5.55 9.24
CA THR A 65 -10.37 -5.74 7.86
C THR A 65 -10.66 -7.21 7.61
N VAL A 66 -11.83 -7.53 7.10
CA VAL A 66 -12.25 -8.90 6.78
C VAL A 66 -12.43 -9.04 5.27
N GLY A 67 -11.47 -9.70 4.62
CA GLY A 67 -11.45 -9.82 3.16
C GLY A 67 -10.09 -10.18 2.61
N GLY A 68 -9.76 -9.70 1.41
CA GLY A 68 -8.44 -9.81 0.79
C GLY A 68 -7.65 -8.51 0.89
N ASP A 69 -6.47 -8.47 0.23
CA ASP A 69 -5.56 -7.32 0.24
C ASP A 69 -6.24 -6.00 -0.19
N GLY A 70 -7.16 -6.04 -1.16
CA GLY A 70 -7.93 -4.85 -1.56
C GLY A 70 -8.85 -4.29 -0.46
N THR A 71 -9.40 -5.15 0.42
CA THR A 71 -10.17 -4.71 1.60
C THR A 71 -9.21 -4.14 2.65
N PHE A 72 -8.05 -4.78 2.80
CA PHE A 72 -7.01 -4.33 3.71
C PHE A 72 -6.53 -2.90 3.37
N LEU A 73 -6.22 -2.61 2.10
CA LEU A 73 -5.83 -1.27 1.64
C LEU A 73 -6.88 -0.20 1.98
N ARG A 74 -8.17 -0.54 1.92
CA ARG A 74 -9.25 0.37 2.33
C ARG A 74 -9.20 0.65 3.84
N GLY A 75 -8.97 -0.38 4.65
CA GLY A 75 -8.80 -0.25 6.09
C GLY A 75 -7.58 0.58 6.47
N VAL A 76 -6.45 0.39 5.77
CA VAL A 76 -5.23 1.19 5.97
C VAL A 76 -5.51 2.68 5.78
N ARG A 77 -6.26 3.06 4.75
CA ARG A 77 -6.63 4.46 4.49
C ARG A 77 -7.39 5.08 5.67
N VAL A 78 -8.30 4.33 6.29
CA VAL A 78 -9.04 4.77 7.47
C VAL A 78 -8.12 4.84 8.70
N ALA A 79 -7.31 3.81 8.92
CA ALA A 79 -6.39 3.72 10.04
C ALA A 79 -5.35 4.86 10.04
N MET A 80 -4.78 5.16 8.88
CA MET A 80 -3.78 6.24 8.74
C MET A 80 -4.34 7.63 9.11
N ALA A 81 -5.64 7.84 8.98
CA ALA A 81 -6.28 9.10 9.34
C ALA A 81 -6.30 9.36 10.85
N VAL A 82 -6.24 8.31 11.68
CA VAL A 82 -6.35 8.37 13.16
C VAL A 82 -5.19 7.64 13.86
N ASP A 83 -4.16 7.26 13.12
CA ASP A 83 -2.97 6.56 13.63
C ASP A 83 -3.31 5.20 14.28
N ALA A 84 -4.36 4.53 13.80
CA ALA A 84 -4.78 3.22 14.28
C ALA A 84 -3.89 2.09 13.75
N MET A 85 -3.88 0.97 14.44
CA MET A 85 -3.34 -0.30 13.90
C MET A 85 -4.33 -0.93 12.94
N VAL A 86 -3.84 -1.78 12.04
CA VAL A 86 -4.68 -2.57 11.12
C VAL A 86 -4.41 -4.04 11.29
N LEU A 87 -5.47 -4.82 11.56
CA LEU A 87 -5.46 -6.28 11.55
C LEU A 87 -6.15 -6.78 10.28
N GLY A 88 -5.46 -7.61 9.49
CA GLY A 88 -6.00 -8.20 8.28
C GLY A 88 -6.50 -9.63 8.49
N VAL A 89 -7.79 -9.87 8.34
CA VAL A 89 -8.41 -11.20 8.38
C VAL A 89 -8.71 -11.65 6.96
N ARG A 90 -8.09 -12.75 6.53
CA ARG A 90 -8.27 -13.31 5.19
C ARG A 90 -9.49 -14.22 5.09
N THR A 91 -10.22 -14.11 3.99
CA THR A 91 -11.38 -14.95 3.64
C THR A 91 -11.22 -15.62 2.29
N GLY A 92 -10.01 -16.02 1.94
CA GLY A 92 -9.68 -16.60 0.64
C GLY A 92 -8.20 -16.94 0.52
N ARG A 93 -7.67 -16.82 -0.72
CA ARG A 93 -6.25 -17.12 -0.99
C ARG A 93 -5.33 -16.26 -0.13
N VAL A 94 -4.15 -16.78 0.17
CA VAL A 94 -3.09 -16.08 0.88
C VAL A 94 -2.75 -14.78 0.15
N GLY A 95 -2.80 -13.66 0.89
CA GLY A 95 -2.35 -12.35 0.46
C GLY A 95 -1.02 -11.98 1.11
N PHE A 96 -0.45 -10.85 0.71
CA PHE A 96 0.76 -10.31 1.33
C PHE A 96 0.47 -9.44 2.56
N LEU A 97 -0.75 -8.91 2.65
CA LEU A 97 -1.12 -7.94 3.68
C LEU A 97 -1.91 -8.56 4.83
N THR A 98 -2.81 -9.49 4.52
CA THR A 98 -3.65 -10.16 5.52
C THR A 98 -2.89 -11.29 6.23
N ASP A 99 -3.02 -11.39 7.54
CA ASP A 99 -2.25 -12.29 8.40
C ASP A 99 -3.08 -13.40 9.04
N VAL A 100 -4.28 -13.08 9.46
CA VAL A 100 -5.14 -13.94 10.27
C VAL A 100 -6.13 -14.69 9.40
N GLU A 101 -6.27 -15.99 9.58
CA GLU A 101 -7.38 -16.75 8.97
C GLU A 101 -8.69 -16.45 9.68
N ALA A 102 -9.81 -16.49 8.94
CA ALA A 102 -11.12 -16.22 9.51
C ALA A 102 -11.44 -17.03 10.79
N PRO A 103 -11.14 -18.35 10.89
CA PRO A 103 -11.38 -19.11 12.12
C PRO A 103 -10.52 -18.68 13.32
N ALA A 104 -9.37 -18.05 13.09
CA ALA A 104 -8.43 -17.65 14.14
C ALA A 104 -8.65 -16.20 14.64
N VAL A 105 -9.68 -15.50 14.16
CA VAL A 105 -9.86 -14.07 14.43
C VAL A 105 -10.07 -13.77 15.93
N ALA A 106 -10.82 -14.59 16.66
CA ALA A 106 -11.04 -14.39 18.09
C ALA A 106 -9.72 -14.52 18.89
N ALA A 107 -8.91 -15.53 18.59
CA ALA A 107 -7.59 -15.72 19.21
C ALA A 107 -6.63 -14.56 18.88
N ALA A 108 -6.70 -14.04 17.67
CA ALA A 108 -5.91 -12.88 17.26
C ALA A 108 -6.30 -11.60 18.02
N LEU A 109 -7.59 -11.36 18.20
CA LEU A 109 -8.10 -10.23 18.99
C LEU A 109 -7.71 -10.37 20.46
N GLU A 110 -7.75 -11.58 21.00
CA GLU A 110 -7.30 -11.86 22.36
C GLU A 110 -5.80 -11.56 22.54
N ALA A 111 -4.97 -11.99 21.59
CA ALA A 111 -3.54 -11.69 21.61
C ALA A 111 -3.26 -10.18 21.53
N LEU A 112 -4.00 -9.45 20.69
CA LEU A 112 -3.93 -8.00 20.59
C LEU A 112 -4.37 -7.31 21.88
N HIS A 113 -5.49 -7.74 22.46
CA HIS A 113 -6.03 -7.17 23.70
C HIS A 113 -5.07 -7.36 24.88
N ALA A 114 -4.42 -8.50 24.93
CA ALA A 114 -3.40 -8.85 25.92
C ALA A 114 -2.00 -8.25 25.63
N GLY A 115 -1.86 -7.43 24.58
CA GLY A 115 -0.58 -6.79 24.22
C GLY A 115 0.50 -7.72 23.68
N ARG A 116 0.15 -8.93 23.22
CA ARG A 116 1.09 -9.92 22.68
C ARG A 116 1.34 -9.79 21.17
N ALA A 117 0.65 -8.87 20.49
CA ALA A 117 0.86 -8.65 19.08
C ALA A 117 2.09 -7.80 18.80
N GLN A 118 2.77 -8.11 17.73
CA GLN A 118 3.84 -7.28 17.17
C GLN A 118 3.27 -6.21 16.25
N VAL A 119 3.95 -5.06 16.15
CA VAL A 119 3.61 -3.99 15.22
C VAL A 119 4.61 -3.98 14.08
N ASP A 120 4.15 -4.40 12.91
CA ASP A 120 4.90 -4.35 11.67
C ASP A 120 4.67 -2.96 11.01
N LYS A 121 5.71 -2.15 10.95
CA LYS A 121 5.67 -0.81 10.38
C LYS A 121 5.98 -0.86 8.89
N ARG A 122 5.07 -0.30 8.08
CA ARG A 122 5.21 -0.29 6.63
C ARG A 122 5.31 1.13 6.11
N LEU A 123 6.34 1.37 5.28
CA LEU A 123 6.48 2.63 4.58
C LEU A 123 5.19 2.96 3.83
N THR A 124 4.75 4.20 3.94
CA THR A 124 3.67 4.75 3.12
C THR A 124 4.22 5.76 2.13
N LEU A 125 3.49 5.99 1.05
CA LEU A 125 3.79 7.01 0.07
C LEU A 125 2.78 8.14 0.16
N THR A 126 3.24 9.34 -0.14
CA THR A 126 2.40 10.52 -0.33
C THR A 126 2.88 11.29 -1.54
N MET A 127 2.18 12.37 -1.91
CA MET A 127 2.54 13.12 -3.12
C MET A 127 2.23 14.61 -3.03
N ARG A 128 2.95 15.37 -3.86
CA ARG A 128 2.67 16.75 -4.22
C ARG A 128 2.38 16.83 -5.71
N ALA A 129 1.55 17.78 -6.12
CA ALA A 129 1.22 17.99 -7.52
C ALA A 129 1.41 19.47 -7.91
N SER A 130 1.57 19.74 -9.20
CA SER A 130 1.62 21.10 -9.75
C SER A 130 0.38 21.92 -9.38
N ARG A 131 -0.76 21.27 -9.32
CA ARG A 131 -2.07 21.83 -8.95
C ARG A 131 -2.91 20.79 -8.18
N PRO A 132 -4.03 21.19 -7.57
CA PRO A 132 -5.01 20.22 -7.07
C PRO A 132 -5.44 19.24 -8.17
N LEU A 133 -5.51 17.95 -7.84
CA LEU A 133 -5.95 16.95 -8.81
C LEU A 133 -7.46 17.01 -9.02
N GLU A 134 -7.88 16.73 -10.23
CA GLU A 134 -9.27 16.66 -10.63
C GLU A 134 -9.55 15.37 -11.41
N ILE A 135 -10.78 14.89 -11.35
CA ILE A 135 -11.28 13.81 -12.21
C ILE A 135 -12.30 14.43 -13.16
N PRO A 136 -11.95 14.62 -14.45
CA PRO A 136 -12.89 15.17 -15.42
C PRO A 136 -14.15 14.31 -15.56
N PRO A 137 -15.34 14.91 -15.78
CA PRO A 137 -16.61 14.19 -15.85
C PRO A 137 -16.68 13.14 -16.98
N ASP A 138 -15.98 13.37 -18.08
CA ASP A 138 -15.87 12.42 -19.18
C ASP A 138 -15.16 11.14 -18.73
N ILE A 139 -14.06 11.28 -17.97
CA ILE A 139 -13.32 10.15 -17.42
C ILE A 139 -14.12 9.45 -16.30
N GLU A 140 -14.79 10.19 -15.44
CA GLU A 140 -15.64 9.61 -14.40
C GLU A 140 -16.72 8.70 -14.97
N SER A 141 -17.29 9.05 -16.10
CA SER A 141 -18.34 8.24 -16.77
C SER A 141 -17.85 6.87 -17.20
N TYR A 142 -16.62 6.76 -17.71
CA TYR A 142 -15.98 5.48 -18.05
C TYR A 142 -15.72 4.59 -16.83
N LEU A 143 -15.46 5.20 -15.69
CA LEU A 143 -15.14 4.47 -14.45
C LEU A 143 -16.37 3.98 -13.69
N LYS A 144 -17.57 4.49 -14.00
CA LYS A 144 -18.84 4.01 -13.42
C LYS A 144 -19.10 2.53 -13.71
N LEU A 145 -18.45 1.97 -14.72
CA LEU A 145 -18.47 0.54 -15.07
C LEU A 145 -17.42 -0.30 -14.29
N GLY A 146 -16.55 0.33 -13.50
CA GLY A 146 -15.50 -0.32 -12.73
C GLY A 146 -15.97 -0.93 -11.39
N ARG A 147 -15.10 -1.72 -10.77
CA ARG A 147 -15.35 -2.38 -9.47
C ARG A 147 -15.21 -1.40 -8.31
N GLY A 148 -16.33 -0.95 -7.76
CA GLY A 148 -16.42 -0.16 -6.55
C GLY A 148 -16.51 1.35 -6.78
N PRO A 149 -16.75 2.15 -5.72
CA PRO A 149 -16.93 3.58 -5.84
C PRO A 149 -15.62 4.28 -6.21
N THR A 150 -15.72 5.28 -7.09
CA THR A 150 -14.63 6.23 -7.32
C THR A 150 -14.41 7.04 -6.03
N LEU A 151 -13.15 7.19 -5.65
CA LEU A 151 -12.82 8.14 -4.58
C LEU A 151 -12.69 9.54 -5.20
N PRO A 152 -13.07 10.59 -4.47
CA PRO A 152 -12.82 11.95 -4.91
C PRO A 152 -11.30 12.20 -5.01
N PRO A 153 -10.87 13.20 -5.78
CA PRO A 153 -9.49 13.66 -5.77
C PRO A 153 -9.01 13.94 -4.33
N PRO A 154 -7.73 13.70 -4.01
CA PRO A 154 -7.22 14.01 -2.69
C PRO A 154 -7.24 15.53 -2.48
N PRO A 155 -7.68 16.03 -1.31
CA PRO A 155 -7.65 17.44 -1.04
C PRO A 155 -6.21 17.97 -1.05
N ALA A 156 -6.05 19.13 -1.64
CA ALA A 156 -4.83 19.90 -1.48
C ALA A 156 -4.76 20.47 -0.05
N ARG A 157 -3.61 20.31 0.60
CA ARG A 157 -3.33 20.97 1.87
C ARG A 157 -2.89 22.41 1.61
N ARG A 158 -3.07 23.27 2.60
CA ARG A 158 -2.56 24.65 2.52
C ARG A 158 -1.03 24.62 2.40
N THR A 159 -0.50 25.40 1.49
CA THR A 159 0.93 25.66 1.34
C THR A 159 1.35 26.84 2.21
N THR A 160 2.53 26.78 2.77
CA THR A 160 3.15 27.92 3.45
C THR A 160 3.86 28.84 2.44
N PRO A 161 4.18 30.10 2.77
CA PRO A 161 4.93 30.98 1.86
C PRO A 161 6.27 30.39 1.41
N GLU A 162 6.94 29.61 2.27
CA GLU A 162 8.22 28.94 1.97
C GLU A 162 8.07 27.78 0.98
N GLU A 163 6.87 27.29 0.78
CA GLU A 163 6.56 26.19 -0.14
C GLU A 163 6.15 26.68 -1.55
N VAL A 164 6.15 27.97 -1.78
CA VAL A 164 5.82 28.54 -3.11
C VAL A 164 6.78 27.99 -4.17
N GLY A 165 6.22 27.44 -5.25
CA GLY A 165 6.99 26.77 -6.32
C GLY A 165 7.17 25.25 -6.13
N TRP A 166 6.86 24.70 -4.94
CA TRP A 166 6.94 23.25 -4.66
C TRP A 166 5.63 22.51 -4.94
N GLY A 167 4.66 23.15 -5.59
CA GLY A 167 3.34 22.59 -5.82
C GLY A 167 2.51 22.43 -4.54
N VAL A 168 1.36 21.77 -4.66
CA VAL A 168 0.42 21.58 -3.56
C VAL A 168 0.58 20.21 -2.94
N PRO A 169 0.76 20.09 -1.62
CA PRO A 169 0.77 18.79 -0.94
C PRO A 169 -0.65 18.21 -0.94
N LEU A 170 -0.78 16.93 -1.24
CA LEU A 170 -2.05 16.23 -1.31
C LEU A 170 -2.29 15.41 -0.05
N ASP A 171 -3.53 15.41 0.45
CA ASP A 171 -3.91 14.57 1.59
C ASP A 171 -4.24 13.15 1.11
N VAL A 172 -3.21 12.38 0.85
CA VAL A 172 -3.31 11.02 0.33
C VAL A 172 -2.20 10.15 0.90
N VAL A 173 -2.53 8.89 1.11
CA VAL A 173 -1.59 7.85 1.54
C VAL A 173 -1.76 6.66 0.60
N ALA A 174 -0.65 6.15 0.07
CA ALA A 174 -0.57 4.85 -0.59
C ALA A 174 0.24 3.89 0.28
N LEU A 175 -0.20 2.65 0.39
CA LEU A 175 0.57 1.57 0.99
C LEU A 175 1.38 0.84 -0.07
N ASN A 176 0.78 0.57 -1.24
CA ASN A 176 1.44 -0.14 -2.33
C ASN A 176 2.09 0.82 -3.33
N ASP A 177 1.29 1.60 -4.05
CA ASP A 177 1.79 2.30 -5.22
C ASP A 177 1.00 3.55 -5.60
N VAL A 178 1.68 4.42 -6.35
CA VAL A 178 1.11 5.50 -7.16
C VAL A 178 1.45 5.18 -8.62
N VAL A 179 0.43 5.10 -9.47
CA VAL A 179 0.57 4.74 -10.87
C VAL A 179 0.15 5.90 -11.77
N PHE A 180 0.95 6.16 -12.78
CA PHE A 180 0.72 7.14 -13.85
C PHE A 180 0.43 6.35 -15.13
N GLU A 181 -0.83 6.36 -15.58
CA GLU A 181 -1.31 5.48 -16.65
C GLU A 181 -1.86 6.28 -17.81
N LYS A 182 -1.58 5.84 -19.06
CA LYS A 182 -2.18 6.43 -20.25
C LYS A 182 -3.71 6.29 -20.21
N LEU A 183 -4.42 7.31 -20.65
CA LEU A 183 -5.89 7.27 -20.79
C LEU A 183 -6.32 6.86 -22.21
N ALA A 184 -5.56 7.26 -23.22
CA ALA A 184 -5.85 6.95 -24.61
C ALA A 184 -5.23 5.58 -24.99
N ARG A 185 -6.02 4.74 -25.70
CA ARG A 185 -5.55 3.41 -26.11
C ARG A 185 -4.49 3.45 -27.20
N ASP A 186 -4.59 4.43 -28.09
CA ASP A 186 -3.77 4.62 -29.30
C ASP A 186 -2.50 5.43 -29.04
N ARG A 187 -2.30 5.94 -27.84
CA ARG A 187 -1.14 6.76 -27.47
C ARG A 187 -0.53 6.26 -26.18
N GLN A 188 0.77 6.50 -26.05
CA GLN A 188 1.50 6.25 -24.80
C GLN A 188 1.50 7.50 -23.95
N ALA A 189 1.70 7.32 -22.64
CA ALA A 189 2.08 8.40 -21.76
C ALA A 189 3.54 8.82 -22.08
N SER A 190 3.73 10.07 -22.52
CA SER A 190 5.06 10.65 -22.71
C SER A 190 5.36 11.56 -21.53
N VAL A 191 6.33 11.17 -20.71
CA VAL A 191 6.62 11.86 -19.44
C VAL A 191 8.12 12.04 -19.23
N ALA A 192 8.50 13.06 -18.48
CA ALA A 192 9.84 13.22 -17.94
C ALA A 192 9.86 12.78 -16.46
N VAL A 193 10.81 11.94 -16.11
CA VAL A 193 11.00 11.42 -14.75
C VAL A 193 12.19 12.13 -14.11
N TYR A 194 11.96 12.67 -12.94
CA TYR A 194 12.98 13.34 -12.12
C TYR A 194 13.18 12.54 -10.83
N VAL A 195 14.44 12.34 -10.46
CA VAL A 195 14.82 11.78 -9.16
C VAL A 195 15.48 12.89 -8.35
N THR A 196 14.87 13.23 -7.22
CA THR A 196 15.35 14.27 -6.29
C THR A 196 15.65 15.60 -7.01
N GLY A 197 14.74 16.02 -7.92
CA GLY A 197 14.81 17.26 -8.66
C GLY A 197 15.75 17.24 -9.89
N ARG A 198 16.43 16.13 -10.17
CA ARG A 198 17.29 15.97 -11.36
C ARG A 198 16.57 15.12 -12.40
N LEU A 199 16.58 15.60 -13.65
CA LEU A 199 16.04 14.84 -14.77
C LEU A 199 16.81 13.50 -14.87
N PHE A 200 16.08 12.41 -14.76
CA PHE A 200 16.63 11.06 -14.96
C PHE A 200 16.49 10.61 -16.40
N ALA A 201 15.25 10.61 -16.92
CA ALA A 201 14.94 10.19 -18.30
C ALA A 201 13.56 10.66 -18.72
N SER A 202 13.32 10.65 -20.06
CA SER A 202 11.97 10.77 -20.62
C SER A 202 11.50 9.37 -21.03
N TYR A 203 10.27 9.03 -20.65
CA TYR A 203 9.64 7.76 -20.98
C TYR A 203 8.46 7.95 -21.93
N SER A 204 8.30 7.01 -22.84
CA SER A 204 7.06 6.77 -23.56
C SER A 204 6.63 5.36 -23.17
N ALA A 205 5.56 5.22 -22.40
CA ALA A 205 5.18 3.98 -21.76
C ALA A 205 3.65 3.86 -21.60
N ASP A 206 3.16 2.65 -21.33
CA ASP A 206 1.75 2.45 -21.01
C ASP A 206 1.42 2.96 -19.62
N ALA A 207 2.35 2.77 -18.67
CA ALA A 207 2.26 3.32 -17.33
C ALA A 207 3.65 3.46 -16.70
N LEU A 208 3.71 4.23 -15.61
CA LEU A 208 4.84 4.29 -14.69
C LEU A 208 4.33 4.04 -13.28
N ILE A 209 5.02 3.20 -12.54
CA ILE A 209 4.66 2.81 -11.19
C ILE A 209 5.73 3.34 -10.23
N VAL A 210 5.31 4.05 -9.20
CA VAL A 210 6.15 4.36 -8.04
C VAL A 210 5.57 3.61 -6.85
N SER A 211 6.23 2.55 -6.41
CA SER A 211 5.76 1.71 -5.31
C SER A 211 6.64 1.78 -4.08
N SER A 212 6.06 1.42 -2.94
CA SER A 212 6.80 1.12 -1.72
C SER A 212 7.37 -0.30 -1.77
N ALA A 213 8.21 -0.68 -0.80
CA ALA A 213 8.64 -2.06 -0.63
C ALA A 213 7.44 -3.01 -0.41
N THR A 214 6.38 -2.57 0.29
CA THR A 214 5.14 -3.35 0.43
C THR A 214 4.46 -3.57 -0.93
N GLY A 215 4.41 -2.55 -1.79
CA GLY A 215 3.83 -2.62 -3.13
C GLY A 215 4.69 -3.38 -4.15
N SER A 216 5.93 -3.77 -3.79
CA SER A 216 6.82 -4.54 -4.67
C SER A 216 6.21 -5.89 -5.10
N THR A 217 5.28 -6.43 -4.33
CA THR A 217 4.55 -7.68 -4.64
C THR A 217 3.18 -7.45 -5.28
N ALA A 218 2.82 -6.18 -5.58
CA ALA A 218 1.56 -5.77 -6.21
C ALA A 218 1.73 -5.50 -7.72
N TYR A 219 1.30 -4.35 -8.20
CA TYR A 219 1.36 -4.02 -9.63
C TYR A 219 2.80 -3.88 -10.15
N SER A 220 3.72 -3.38 -9.31
CA SER A 220 5.15 -3.33 -9.65
C SER A 220 5.69 -4.71 -10.00
N PHE A 221 5.32 -5.77 -9.24
CA PHE A 221 5.70 -7.15 -9.56
C PHE A 221 5.18 -7.61 -10.92
N ALA A 222 3.88 -7.37 -11.18
CA ALA A 222 3.25 -7.74 -12.46
C ALA A 222 3.91 -7.02 -13.66
N ALA A 223 4.50 -5.85 -13.42
CA ALA A 223 5.23 -5.07 -14.41
C ALA A 223 6.73 -5.44 -14.51
N GLY A 224 7.18 -6.49 -13.82
CA GLY A 224 8.59 -6.93 -13.83
C GLY A 224 9.49 -6.21 -12.84
N GLY A 225 8.92 -5.51 -11.86
CA GLY A 225 9.66 -4.91 -10.75
C GLY A 225 10.22 -5.97 -9.78
N PRO A 226 11.26 -5.63 -9.00
CA PRO A 226 11.87 -6.55 -8.03
C PRO A 226 10.96 -6.77 -6.83
N VAL A 227 11.06 -7.94 -6.19
CA VAL A 227 10.53 -8.18 -4.86
C VAL A 227 11.48 -7.58 -3.84
N VAL A 228 10.98 -6.70 -2.98
CA VAL A 228 11.76 -6.03 -1.93
C VAL A 228 11.14 -6.35 -0.57
N SER A 229 12.00 -6.71 0.39
CA SER A 229 11.55 -6.93 1.78
C SER A 229 10.83 -5.68 2.31
N PRO A 230 9.64 -5.84 2.88
CA PRO A 230 8.87 -4.70 3.39
C PRO A 230 9.50 -4.01 4.60
N SER A 231 10.56 -4.56 5.16
CA SER A 231 11.38 -3.92 6.21
C SER A 231 12.33 -2.85 5.67
N VAL A 232 12.49 -2.77 4.33
CA VAL A 232 13.36 -1.79 3.67
C VAL A 232 12.53 -0.56 3.29
N ASP A 233 12.97 0.62 3.72
CA ASP A 233 12.39 1.89 3.30
C ASP A 233 12.86 2.24 1.87
N ALA A 234 12.19 1.67 0.86
CA ALA A 234 12.53 1.87 -0.54
C ALA A 234 11.36 2.45 -1.35
N LEU A 235 11.69 3.33 -2.30
CA LEU A 235 10.84 3.66 -3.45
C LEU A 235 11.28 2.81 -4.63
N ILE A 236 10.33 2.18 -5.30
CA ILE A 236 10.60 1.37 -6.48
C ILE A 236 9.91 2.04 -7.66
N PHE A 237 10.68 2.47 -8.64
CA PHE A 237 10.17 3.00 -9.91
C PHE A 237 10.19 1.88 -10.94
N THR A 238 9.04 1.56 -11.53
CA THR A 238 8.89 0.49 -12.52
C THR A 238 8.12 1.01 -13.74
N PRO A 239 8.73 1.09 -14.93
CA PRO A 239 8.03 1.42 -16.17
C PRO A 239 7.27 0.20 -16.71
N VAL A 240 6.10 0.43 -17.30
CA VAL A 240 5.24 -0.60 -17.92
C VAL A 240 5.30 -0.44 -19.44
N ALA A 241 5.75 -1.47 -20.14
CA ALA A 241 5.89 -1.47 -21.60
C ALA A 241 6.58 -0.20 -22.15
N PRO A 242 7.75 0.22 -21.62
CA PRO A 242 8.41 1.43 -22.08
C PRO A 242 9.03 1.23 -23.46
N HIS A 243 8.89 2.24 -24.34
CA HIS A 243 9.52 2.29 -25.65
C HIS A 243 10.85 3.03 -25.56
N MET A 244 11.81 2.46 -24.85
CA MET A 244 13.18 2.98 -24.73
C MET A 244 14.15 1.87 -24.32
N ALA A 245 15.44 2.12 -24.50
CA ALA A 245 16.49 1.13 -24.20
C ALA A 245 16.60 0.81 -22.70
N PHE A 246 16.38 1.82 -21.82
CA PHE A 246 16.39 1.61 -20.37
C PHE A 246 14.99 1.27 -19.88
N ASN A 247 14.72 -0.03 -19.75
CA ASN A 247 13.44 -0.60 -19.31
C ASN A 247 13.52 -1.31 -17.95
N ARG A 248 14.46 -0.93 -17.11
CA ARG A 248 14.69 -1.54 -15.80
C ARG A 248 14.02 -0.72 -14.70
N SER A 249 13.65 -1.42 -13.64
CA SER A 249 13.19 -0.77 -12.40
C SER A 249 14.37 -0.17 -11.65
N LEU A 250 14.11 0.92 -10.92
CA LEU A 250 15.03 1.53 -9.98
C LEU A 250 14.56 1.25 -8.57
N VAL A 251 15.48 0.94 -7.67
CA VAL A 251 15.25 0.88 -6.22
C VAL A 251 16.00 2.05 -5.59
N LEU A 252 15.28 2.92 -4.91
CA LEU A 252 15.76 4.20 -4.40
C LEU A 252 15.58 4.26 -2.88
N ASP A 253 16.47 4.93 -2.17
CA ASP A 253 16.31 5.18 -0.73
C ASP A 253 15.17 6.17 -0.50
N ALA A 254 14.07 5.69 0.11
CA ALA A 254 12.87 6.49 0.36
C ALA A 254 13.08 7.63 1.36
N ARG A 255 14.14 7.57 2.17
CA ARG A 255 14.45 8.61 3.17
C ARG A 255 15.02 9.87 2.55
N THR A 256 15.72 9.73 1.45
CA THR A 256 16.46 10.84 0.81
C THR A 256 16.00 11.15 -0.60
N GLN A 257 15.30 10.21 -1.24
CA GLN A 257 14.93 10.33 -2.65
C GLN A 257 13.43 10.45 -2.84
N ARG A 258 13.05 11.11 -3.92
CA ARG A 258 11.68 11.28 -4.39
C ARG A 258 11.64 11.15 -5.92
N VAL A 259 10.54 10.66 -6.43
CA VAL A 259 10.31 10.50 -7.87
C VAL A 259 9.25 11.48 -8.31
N ALA A 260 9.55 12.35 -9.27
CA ALA A 260 8.56 13.22 -9.87
C ALA A 260 8.36 12.84 -11.35
N VAL A 261 7.10 12.88 -11.77
CA VAL A 261 6.65 12.59 -13.13
C VAL A 261 6.00 13.85 -13.69
N LEU A 262 6.56 14.40 -14.77
CA LEU A 262 6.05 15.53 -15.51
C LEU A 262 5.46 15.04 -16.84
N VAL A 263 4.22 15.37 -17.13
CA VAL A 263 3.57 15.06 -18.40
C VAL A 263 4.07 16.02 -19.47
N LEU A 264 4.68 15.47 -20.53
CA LEU A 264 5.24 16.27 -21.62
C LEU A 264 4.15 16.80 -22.56
N GLU A 265 4.41 17.93 -23.23
CA GLU A 265 3.46 18.58 -24.15
C GLU A 265 2.95 17.65 -25.28
N ARG A 266 3.79 16.71 -25.72
CA ARG A 266 3.42 15.72 -26.74
C ARG A 266 2.57 14.56 -26.20
N SER A 267 2.38 14.46 -24.90
CA SER A 267 1.59 13.40 -24.26
C SER A 267 0.10 13.67 -24.39
N GLY A 268 -0.71 12.60 -24.33
CA GLY A 268 -2.10 12.72 -23.92
C GLY A 268 -2.22 12.87 -22.39
N ARG A 269 -3.46 13.05 -21.91
CA ARG A 269 -3.76 13.05 -20.47
C ARG A 269 -3.31 11.75 -19.80
N VAL A 270 -2.87 11.84 -18.56
CA VAL A 270 -2.36 10.73 -17.74
C VAL A 270 -3.21 10.60 -16.49
N ALA A 271 -3.73 9.40 -16.25
CA ALA A 271 -4.43 9.09 -15.01
C ALA A 271 -3.43 8.88 -13.86
N VAL A 272 -3.79 9.35 -12.68
CA VAL A 272 -3.07 9.07 -11.43
C VAL A 272 -3.93 8.17 -10.57
N THR A 273 -3.45 6.96 -10.30
CA THR A 273 -4.10 6.02 -9.39
C THR A 273 -3.25 5.80 -8.14
N VAL A 274 -3.90 5.55 -7.02
CA VAL A 274 -3.28 5.29 -5.72
C VAL A 274 -3.89 4.02 -5.16
N ASP A 275 -3.07 3.02 -4.88
CA ASP A 275 -3.52 1.70 -4.43
C ASP A 275 -4.68 1.15 -5.30
N GLY A 276 -4.50 1.24 -6.64
CA GLY A 276 -5.46 0.78 -7.64
C GLY A 276 -6.74 1.62 -7.76
N ARG A 277 -6.76 2.87 -7.27
CA ARG A 277 -7.91 3.78 -7.37
C ARG A 277 -7.55 5.08 -8.05
N LEU A 278 -8.32 5.48 -9.04
CA LEU A 278 -8.17 6.77 -9.69
C LEU A 278 -8.31 7.90 -8.66
N ARG A 279 -7.36 8.83 -8.69
CA ARG A 279 -7.31 9.99 -7.80
C ARG A 279 -7.25 11.32 -8.55
N GLY A 280 -6.96 11.28 -9.83
CA GLY A 280 -6.91 12.48 -10.65
C GLY A 280 -6.41 12.21 -12.06
N VAL A 281 -6.46 13.24 -12.87
CA VAL A 281 -5.94 13.27 -14.23
C VAL A 281 -5.00 14.44 -14.39
N LEU A 282 -3.87 14.18 -15.02
CA LEU A 282 -2.85 15.19 -15.37
C LEU A 282 -2.99 15.55 -16.84
N ASP A 283 -2.95 16.83 -17.13
CA ASP A 283 -2.80 17.37 -18.46
C ASP A 283 -1.31 17.57 -18.81
N PRO A 284 -0.94 17.76 -20.08
CA PRO A 284 0.42 18.16 -20.44
C PRO A 284 0.86 19.40 -19.66
N GLY A 285 2.10 19.39 -19.17
CA GLY A 285 2.66 20.41 -18.28
C GLY A 285 2.44 20.16 -16.78
N ASP A 286 1.47 19.31 -16.40
CA ASP A 286 1.29 18.93 -15.00
C ASP A 286 2.37 17.95 -14.52
N TRP A 287 2.65 17.99 -13.22
CA TRP A 287 3.56 17.05 -12.59
C TRP A 287 3.06 16.60 -11.22
N VAL A 288 3.51 15.41 -10.84
CA VAL A 288 3.32 14.85 -9.50
C VAL A 288 4.66 14.30 -8.99
N SER A 289 5.00 14.65 -7.77
CA SER A 289 6.15 14.11 -7.04
C SER A 289 5.67 13.14 -5.96
N VAL A 290 6.19 11.91 -5.97
CA VAL A 290 5.89 10.83 -5.00
C VAL A 290 7.10 10.65 -4.09
N TYR A 291 6.85 10.54 -2.79
CA TYR A 291 7.88 10.40 -1.76
C TYR A 291 7.33 9.68 -0.53
N ALA A 292 8.22 9.33 0.41
CA ALA A 292 7.85 8.68 1.66
C ALA A 292 6.84 9.52 2.46
N GLY A 293 5.78 8.90 2.91
CA GLY A 293 4.81 9.52 3.80
C GLY A 293 5.41 9.82 5.18
N PRO A 294 4.85 10.78 5.92
CA PRO A 294 5.39 11.19 7.23
C PRO A 294 5.18 10.15 8.32
N LYS A 295 4.35 9.15 8.08
CA LYS A 295 4.03 8.09 9.03
C LYS A 295 4.01 6.73 8.34
N HIS A 296 4.50 5.72 9.02
CA HIS A 296 4.34 4.33 8.61
C HIS A 296 2.95 3.80 8.96
N ALA A 297 2.40 2.95 8.11
CA ALA A 297 1.21 2.17 8.46
C ALA A 297 1.61 1.11 9.51
N ARG A 298 0.76 0.91 10.52
CA ARG A 298 1.00 0.02 11.65
C ARG A 298 0.15 -1.23 11.47
N LEU A 299 0.77 -2.32 11.03
CA LEU A 299 0.10 -3.60 10.83
C LEU A 299 0.24 -4.45 12.10
N ALA A 300 -0.89 -4.90 12.64
CA ALA A 300 -0.89 -5.82 13.76
C ALA A 300 -0.55 -7.22 13.27
N ARG A 301 0.46 -7.84 13.88
CA ARG A 301 0.90 -9.21 13.60
C ARG A 301 0.76 -10.06 14.86
N VAL A 302 0.08 -11.18 14.72
CA VAL A 302 -0.15 -12.12 15.83
C VAL A 302 0.56 -13.45 15.62
N SER A 303 1.22 -13.61 14.48
CA SER A 303 2.05 -14.76 14.13
C SER A 303 3.40 -14.29 13.58
N ASP A 304 4.43 -15.10 13.76
CA ASP A 304 5.75 -14.89 13.14
C ASP A 304 5.66 -15.26 11.66
N VAL A 305 5.09 -14.37 10.86
CA VAL A 305 4.97 -14.61 9.44
C VAL A 305 6.21 -14.11 8.73
N ASP A 306 7.04 -15.06 8.31
CA ASP A 306 8.16 -14.79 7.43
C ASP A 306 7.65 -14.31 6.06
N PHE A 307 8.15 -13.13 5.63
CA PHE A 307 7.84 -12.57 4.32
C PHE A 307 8.23 -13.50 3.18
N LEU A 308 9.39 -14.16 3.27
CA LEU A 308 9.88 -15.07 2.23
C LEU A 308 9.03 -16.34 2.15
N ALA A 309 8.53 -16.84 3.27
CA ALA A 309 7.57 -17.94 3.28
C ALA A 309 6.27 -17.56 2.54
N ARG A 310 5.77 -16.33 2.70
CA ARG A 310 4.61 -15.84 1.93
C ARG A 310 4.92 -15.72 0.44
N VAL A 311 6.12 -15.25 0.08
CA VAL A 311 6.56 -15.20 -1.32
C VAL A 311 6.55 -16.61 -1.92
N ARG A 312 7.13 -17.58 -1.23
CA ARG A 312 7.13 -18.99 -1.66
C ARG A 312 5.72 -19.54 -1.85
N GLU A 313 4.87 -19.37 -0.87
CA GLU A 313 3.48 -19.86 -0.92
C GLU A 313 2.69 -19.18 -2.04
N ARG A 314 2.79 -17.87 -2.14
CA ARG A 314 2.01 -17.08 -3.10
C ARG A 314 2.37 -17.35 -4.54
N PHE A 315 3.65 -17.56 -4.83
CA PHE A 315 4.18 -17.79 -6.17
C PHE A 315 4.41 -19.28 -6.49
N GLY A 316 4.05 -20.19 -5.58
CA GLY A 316 4.18 -21.62 -5.81
C GLY A 316 5.64 -22.06 -6.01
N LEU A 317 6.58 -21.46 -5.30
CA LEU A 317 8.01 -21.81 -5.40
C LEU A 317 8.25 -23.15 -4.69
N SER A 318 7.71 -24.22 -5.26
CA SER A 318 7.71 -25.57 -4.67
C SER A 318 8.95 -26.40 -5.04
N ASP A 319 9.79 -25.93 -5.95
CA ASP A 319 11.00 -26.65 -6.38
C ASP A 319 12.09 -26.75 -5.30
N ALA A 320 11.85 -26.20 -4.12
CA ALA A 320 12.56 -26.59 -2.91
C ALA A 320 12.45 -28.11 -2.61
N ALA A 321 11.49 -28.80 -3.22
CA ALA A 321 11.42 -30.25 -3.18
C ALA A 321 12.62 -30.94 -3.85
N ALA A 322 13.20 -30.38 -4.89
CA ALA A 322 14.41 -30.89 -5.50
C ALA A 322 15.61 -30.81 -4.53
N ALA A 323 15.76 -29.69 -3.82
CA ALA A 323 16.84 -29.55 -2.82
C ALA A 323 16.60 -30.45 -1.58
N LEU A 324 15.35 -30.82 -1.29
CA LEU A 324 15.00 -31.78 -0.23
C LEU A 324 15.13 -33.23 -0.71
N ALA A 325 14.93 -33.50 -2.01
CA ALA A 325 15.05 -34.84 -2.61
C ALA A 325 16.50 -35.32 -2.70
N ASP A 326 17.47 -34.41 -2.79
CA ASP A 326 18.91 -34.72 -2.72
C ASP A 326 19.40 -35.03 -1.30
N GLY A 327 18.46 -35.24 -0.37
CA GLY A 327 18.68 -35.96 0.88
C GLY A 327 19.36 -35.23 2.02
N GLN A 328 19.49 -33.97 2.03
CA GLN A 328 19.83 -33.10 3.16
C GLN A 328 20.37 -31.76 2.64
N ALA A 329 19.47 -30.79 2.51
CA ALA A 329 19.96 -29.41 2.47
C ALA A 329 20.74 -29.17 3.79
N PRO A 330 22.04 -28.86 3.77
CA PRO A 330 22.75 -28.55 4.99
C PRO A 330 22.01 -27.40 5.69
N ALA A 331 21.77 -27.55 6.98
CA ALA A 331 21.26 -26.42 7.77
C ALA A 331 22.30 -25.31 7.68
N VAL A 332 22.08 -24.33 6.80
CA VAL A 332 22.97 -23.16 6.68
C VAL A 332 22.94 -22.37 7.99
N TYR A 333 21.77 -22.43 8.67
CA TYR A 333 21.58 -21.92 10.02
C TYR A 333 20.74 -22.93 10.80
N SER A 334 21.11 -23.23 12.05
CA SER A 334 20.34 -24.10 12.92
C SER A 334 19.28 -23.25 13.65
N PRO A 335 17.97 -23.38 13.34
CA PRO A 335 16.94 -22.71 14.10
C PRO A 335 17.04 -23.09 15.57
N GLY A 336 17.03 -22.11 16.47
CA GLY A 336 17.11 -22.34 17.92
C GLY A 336 18.52 -22.29 18.53
N LEU A 337 19.58 -22.17 17.74
CA LEU A 337 20.89 -21.81 18.27
C LEU A 337 21.02 -20.27 18.41
N PRO A 338 21.80 -19.77 19.39
CA PRO A 338 22.09 -18.35 19.51
C PRO A 338 22.74 -17.86 18.20
N ILE A 339 22.21 -16.78 17.64
CA ILE A 339 22.80 -16.14 16.48
C ILE A 339 24.17 -15.59 16.88
N PRO A 340 25.25 -15.92 16.15
CA PRO A 340 26.58 -15.36 16.41
C PRO A 340 26.55 -13.82 16.38
N PRO A 341 27.34 -13.12 17.22
CA PRO A 341 27.29 -11.66 17.33
C PRO A 341 27.47 -10.89 16.03
N ASP A 342 28.29 -11.41 15.11
CA ASP A 342 28.53 -10.86 13.78
C ASP A 342 27.33 -10.99 12.83
N LEU A 343 26.42 -11.94 13.09
CA LEU A 343 25.18 -12.13 12.34
C LEU A 343 23.97 -11.49 13.04
N ALA A 344 24.02 -11.32 14.36
CA ALA A 344 22.89 -10.85 15.16
C ALA A 344 22.56 -9.36 14.93
N ASN A 345 23.53 -8.55 14.59
CA ASN A 345 23.35 -7.12 14.33
C ASN A 345 24.47 -6.60 13.40
N PRO A 346 24.44 -6.92 12.13
CA PRO A 346 25.33 -6.24 11.20
C PRO A 346 25.00 -4.76 11.31
N GLY A 347 25.88 -3.96 11.93
CA GLY A 347 25.74 -2.51 11.98
C GLY A 347 25.41 -1.93 10.60
N PRO A 348 25.05 -0.66 10.48
CA PRO A 348 24.57 -0.07 9.23
C PRO A 348 25.51 -0.26 8.02
N TRP A 349 26.68 -0.85 8.23
CA TRP A 349 27.69 -1.15 7.19
C TRP A 349 28.32 -2.55 7.32
N GLY A 350 27.67 -3.48 8.06
CA GLY A 350 28.23 -4.83 8.21
C GLY A 350 29.55 -4.87 9.02
N VAL A 351 29.88 -3.83 9.75
CA VAL A 351 31.04 -3.82 10.64
C VAL A 351 30.63 -4.51 11.94
N PRO A 352 31.27 -5.63 12.33
CA PRO A 352 30.99 -6.24 13.61
C PRO A 352 31.25 -5.24 14.74
N PRO A 353 30.47 -5.24 15.83
CA PRO A 353 30.79 -4.44 17.01
C PRO A 353 32.18 -4.87 17.50
N VAL A 354 33.05 -3.89 17.67
CA VAL A 354 34.41 -4.04 18.27
C VAL A 354 34.29 -4.46 19.72
#